data_93314f36c1d56c3d28746a631a7110eb
#
_entry.id   93314f36c1d56c3d28746a631a7110eb
#
_cell.length_a   1.000
_cell.length_b   1.000
_cell.length_c   1.000
_cell.angle_alpha   90.00
_cell.angle_beta   90.00
_cell.angle_gamma   90.00
#
_symmetry.space_group_name_H-M   'P 1'
#
loop_
_entity.id
_entity.type
_entity.pdbx_description
1 polymer ?
#
loop_
_entity_poly.entity_id
_entity_poly.type
_entity_poly.pdbx_seq_one_letter_code
_entity_poly.pdbx_strand_id
1 'polypeptide(L)'
;MFHLRLVPDNTKIPFMNGRFAGLITSAFLSIASIILFFHPGLNYGIDFQGGIVIEARTPQAADFVSLRHSLGGLGMGQVALQEFGSPQDVLIRLERQPGDDAAQQVAADKVRATLAETLPGTQVRRVEAVGASVSAELFANGMLAMGLAMVAMLLYIWFRFEWQFGLGAVVTLLLDITKIIGFYAVTGMQFNLTAIAAILTIMGYSINDKVVVYDRMRENLRIYKKMPLRDLIDLSINETLNRTLGTSMCTFLSVIPLALIGGEALQDFGIVLLLGVFIATTSSIFIAAPILLFLGENRLRRGTPEAAGPGNPATTP
;
A
#
# COMPACT_ATOMS: atom_id res chain seq x y z
N MET A 1 27.75 2.90 24.46
CA MET A 1 26.92 2.65 23.27
C MET A 1 25.54 3.23 23.55
N PHE A 2 25.13 4.28 22.88
CA PHE A 2 23.76 4.82 23.02
C PHE A 2 22.79 3.87 22.34
N HIS A 3 22.06 3.07 23.12
CA HIS A 3 20.94 2.30 22.60
C HIS A 3 19.76 3.26 22.44
N LEU A 4 19.45 3.64 21.22
CA LEU A 4 18.26 4.44 20.90
C LEU A 4 17.05 3.53 21.09
N ARG A 5 16.44 3.59 22.29
CA ARG A 5 15.18 2.90 22.59
C ARG A 5 14.05 3.88 22.32
N LEU A 6 13.20 3.57 21.37
CA LEU A 6 12.04 4.39 21.04
C LEU A 6 10.97 4.33 22.12
N VAL A 7 10.93 3.21 22.86
CA VAL A 7 9.94 2.95 23.91
C VAL A 7 10.67 2.34 25.13
N PRO A 8 10.35 2.76 26.37
CA PRO A 8 10.88 2.14 27.58
C PRO A 8 10.52 0.65 27.70
N ASP A 9 11.43 -0.18 28.25
CA ASP A 9 11.25 -1.64 28.35
C ASP A 9 10.04 -2.07 29.24
N ASN A 10 9.56 -1.19 30.11
CA ASN A 10 8.46 -1.47 31.04
C ASN A 10 7.15 -0.79 30.66
N THR A 11 6.93 -0.56 29.36
CA THR A 11 5.70 0.08 28.89
C THR A 11 4.50 -0.82 29.15
N LYS A 12 3.42 -0.26 29.71
CA LYS A 12 2.17 -0.95 30.02
C LYS A 12 0.99 -0.15 29.45
N ILE A 13 0.99 0.05 28.15
CA ILE A 13 -0.09 0.79 27.47
C ILE A 13 -1.27 -0.16 27.29
N PRO A 14 -2.47 0.21 27.76
CA PRO A 14 -3.67 -0.61 27.59
C PRO A 14 -4.27 -0.42 26.19
N PHE A 15 -3.65 -0.96 25.15
CA PHE A 15 -4.08 -0.83 23.74
C PHE A 15 -5.50 -1.33 23.51
N MET A 16 -5.90 -2.39 24.23
CA MET A 16 -7.24 -2.98 24.08
C MET A 16 -8.36 -2.07 24.60
N ASN A 17 -8.05 -0.99 25.33
CA ASN A 17 -9.05 0.05 25.64
C ASN A 17 -9.48 0.80 24.37
N GLY A 18 -8.57 1.02 23.44
CA GLY A 18 -8.81 1.69 22.16
C GLY A 18 -9.34 0.79 21.04
N ARG A 19 -9.59 -0.51 21.28
CA ARG A 19 -9.95 -1.49 20.25
C ARG A 19 -11.18 -1.11 19.43
N PHE A 20 -12.23 -0.61 20.06
CA PHE A 20 -13.44 -0.20 19.35
C PHE A 20 -13.20 1.03 18.48
N ALA A 21 -12.45 2.01 18.99
CA ALA A 21 -12.07 3.18 18.18
C ALA A 21 -11.27 2.76 16.95
N GLY A 22 -10.27 1.90 17.10
CA GLY A 22 -9.48 1.38 15.97
C GLY A 22 -10.31 0.61 14.96
N LEU A 23 -11.17 -0.30 15.42
CA LEU A 23 -12.04 -1.10 14.55
C LEU A 23 -13.08 -0.24 13.82
N ILE A 24 -13.74 0.71 14.51
CA ILE A 24 -14.73 1.61 13.92
C ILE A 24 -14.07 2.53 12.88
N THR A 25 -12.94 3.13 13.21
CA THR A 25 -12.18 3.98 12.28
C THR A 25 -11.74 3.19 11.05
N SER A 26 -11.24 1.98 11.25
CA SER A 26 -10.83 1.10 10.15
C SER A 26 -12.01 0.69 9.26
N ALA A 27 -13.14 0.31 9.87
CA ALA A 27 -14.35 -0.03 9.12
C ALA A 27 -14.87 1.18 8.33
N PHE A 28 -14.91 2.35 8.94
CA PHE A 28 -15.32 3.59 8.29
C PHE A 28 -14.42 3.92 7.09
N LEU A 29 -13.10 3.92 7.30
CA LEU A 29 -12.14 4.19 6.21
C LEU A 29 -12.24 3.15 5.09
N SER A 30 -12.44 1.88 5.41
CA SER A 30 -12.57 0.83 4.39
C SER A 30 -13.87 0.96 3.61
N ILE A 31 -14.99 1.28 4.26
CA ILE A 31 -16.27 1.52 3.58
C ILE A 31 -16.16 2.78 2.69
N ALA A 32 -15.59 3.87 3.21
CA ALA A 32 -15.34 5.06 2.42
C ALA A 32 -14.45 4.78 1.20
N SER A 33 -13.39 3.97 1.38
CA SER A 33 -12.51 3.55 0.28
C SER A 33 -13.25 2.75 -0.79
N ILE A 34 -14.16 1.87 -0.39
CA ILE A 34 -14.99 1.11 -1.34
C ILE A 34 -15.91 2.05 -2.12
N ILE A 35 -16.55 3.00 -1.44
CA ILE A 35 -17.39 3.99 -2.11
C ILE A 35 -16.59 4.81 -3.11
N LEU A 36 -15.42 5.29 -2.71
CA LEU A 36 -14.51 6.06 -3.57
C LEU A 36 -13.97 5.26 -4.76
N PHE A 37 -13.79 3.97 -4.60
CA PHE A 37 -13.40 3.08 -5.71
C PHE A 37 -14.47 3.04 -6.82
N PHE A 38 -15.76 3.09 -6.46
CA PHE A 38 -16.85 3.11 -7.43
C PHE A 38 -17.18 4.53 -7.92
N HIS A 39 -16.94 5.56 -7.09
CA HIS A 39 -17.22 6.94 -7.44
C HIS A 39 -16.35 7.91 -6.62
N PRO A 40 -15.39 8.61 -7.23
CA PRO A 40 -15.12 8.83 -8.67
C PRO A 40 -14.39 7.68 -9.40
N GLY A 41 -13.84 6.68 -8.69
CA GLY A 41 -13.06 5.60 -9.25
C GLY A 41 -11.55 5.84 -9.23
N LEU A 42 -10.78 4.94 -9.85
CA LEU A 42 -9.34 5.04 -9.96
C LEU A 42 -8.92 5.81 -11.22
N ASN A 43 -7.90 6.64 -11.08
CA ASN A 43 -7.23 7.27 -12.21
C ASN A 43 -6.18 6.30 -12.78
N TYR A 44 -6.59 5.46 -13.73
CA TYR A 44 -5.67 4.51 -14.36
C TYR A 44 -4.59 5.21 -15.19
N GLY A 45 -3.34 4.78 -14.99
CA GLY A 45 -2.20 5.22 -15.82
C GLY A 45 -2.23 4.61 -17.22
N ILE A 46 -1.35 5.13 -18.09
CA ILE A 46 -1.21 4.63 -19.48
C ILE A 46 -0.78 3.16 -19.54
N ASP A 47 -0.13 2.65 -18.52
CA ASP A 47 0.21 1.22 -18.40
C ASP A 47 -1.02 0.31 -18.53
N PHE A 48 -2.20 0.81 -18.14
CA PHE A 48 -3.45 0.04 -18.10
C PHE A 48 -4.49 0.50 -19.12
N GLN A 49 -4.50 1.78 -19.49
CA GLN A 49 -5.43 2.31 -20.47
C GLN A 49 -4.82 2.42 -21.87
N GLY A 50 -3.50 2.41 -21.95
CA GLY A 50 -2.78 2.81 -23.15
C GLY A 50 -2.81 4.33 -23.33
N GLY A 51 -2.08 4.82 -24.32
CA GLY A 51 -2.02 6.24 -24.64
C GLY A 51 -0.60 6.79 -24.59
N ILE A 52 -0.49 8.10 -24.53
CA ILE A 52 0.78 8.81 -24.57
C ILE A 52 0.84 9.78 -23.39
N VAL A 53 1.95 9.78 -22.68
CA VAL A 53 2.28 10.77 -21.64
C VAL A 53 3.56 11.47 -22.03
N ILE A 54 3.53 12.80 -22.00
CA ILE A 54 4.67 13.64 -22.26
C ILE A 54 4.87 14.59 -21.09
N GLU A 55 6.05 14.52 -20.47
CA GLU A 55 6.50 15.50 -19.48
C GLU A 55 7.29 16.59 -20.21
N ALA A 56 6.85 17.81 -20.10
CA ALA A 56 7.51 18.95 -20.72
C ALA A 56 7.72 20.06 -19.71
N ARG A 57 8.90 20.69 -19.79
CA ARG A 57 9.20 21.94 -19.07
C ARG A 57 9.13 23.11 -20.03
N THR A 58 8.23 24.03 -19.75
CA THR A 58 8.09 25.29 -20.47
C THR A 58 9.06 26.36 -19.92
N PRO A 59 9.53 27.32 -20.75
CA PRO A 59 10.41 28.39 -20.31
C PRO A 59 9.79 29.33 -19.27
N GLN A 60 8.47 29.47 -19.30
CA GLN A 60 7.65 30.27 -18.39
C GLN A 60 6.51 29.40 -17.82
N ALA A 61 5.73 29.94 -16.87
CA ALA A 61 4.52 29.26 -16.40
C ALA A 61 3.62 28.85 -17.57
N ALA A 62 3.20 27.60 -17.59
CA ALA A 62 2.51 27.02 -18.73
C ALA A 62 1.12 27.63 -18.91
N ASP A 63 0.84 28.13 -20.10
CA ASP A 63 -0.52 28.52 -20.51
C ASP A 63 -1.31 27.29 -20.98
N PHE A 64 -2.10 26.72 -20.08
CA PHE A 64 -2.92 25.53 -20.37
C PHE A 64 -3.99 25.77 -21.41
N VAL A 65 -4.48 27.01 -21.61
CA VAL A 65 -5.48 27.36 -22.59
C VAL A 65 -4.87 27.27 -23.99
N SER A 66 -3.73 27.91 -24.17
CA SER A 66 -2.97 27.91 -25.42
C SER A 66 -2.50 26.50 -25.79
N LEU A 67 -1.96 25.77 -24.85
CA LEU A 67 -1.53 24.38 -25.03
C LEU A 67 -2.70 23.45 -25.44
N ARG A 68 -3.85 23.57 -24.75
CA ARG A 68 -5.02 22.78 -25.10
C ARG A 68 -5.55 23.08 -26.50
N HIS A 69 -5.53 24.34 -26.91
CA HIS A 69 -5.95 24.74 -28.24
C HIS A 69 -5.01 24.18 -29.33
N SER A 70 -3.69 24.32 -29.13
CA SER A 70 -2.68 23.85 -30.07
C SER A 70 -2.67 22.34 -30.23
N LEU A 71 -2.70 21.63 -29.11
CA LEU A 71 -2.68 20.16 -29.10
C LEU A 71 -4.04 19.56 -29.50
N GLY A 72 -5.16 20.21 -29.16
CA GLY A 72 -6.49 19.79 -29.56
C GLY A 72 -6.71 19.89 -31.10
N GLY A 73 -6.02 20.84 -31.74
CA GLY A 73 -6.03 20.97 -33.21
C GLY A 73 -5.38 19.81 -33.98
N LEU A 74 -4.63 18.94 -33.29
CA LEU A 74 -3.98 17.76 -33.92
C LEU A 74 -4.96 16.61 -34.21
N GLY A 75 -6.20 16.66 -33.73
CA GLY A 75 -7.21 15.62 -33.95
C GLY A 75 -6.90 14.27 -33.31
N MET A 76 -6.10 14.26 -32.24
CA MET A 76 -5.64 13.05 -31.54
C MET A 76 -6.50 12.67 -30.31
N GLY A 77 -7.78 13.04 -30.29
CA GLY A 77 -8.68 12.78 -29.17
C GLY A 77 -8.57 13.82 -28.07
N GLN A 78 -8.98 13.45 -26.86
CA GLN A 78 -8.91 14.35 -25.71
C GLN A 78 -7.47 14.53 -25.22
N VAL A 79 -7.10 15.78 -24.95
CA VAL A 79 -5.81 16.16 -24.36
C VAL A 79 -6.05 16.60 -22.93
N ALA A 80 -5.55 15.83 -21.98
CA ALA A 80 -5.53 16.22 -20.59
C ALA A 80 -4.19 16.89 -20.27
N LEU A 81 -4.25 18.07 -19.66
CA LEU A 81 -3.09 18.85 -19.23
C LEU A 81 -3.14 19.00 -17.71
N GLN A 82 -2.05 18.72 -17.06
CA GLN A 82 -1.92 18.80 -15.60
C GLN A 82 -0.63 19.54 -15.27
N GLU A 83 -0.69 20.47 -14.31
CA GLU A 83 0.50 21.06 -13.69
C GLU A 83 1.20 20.00 -12.86
N PHE A 84 2.53 19.98 -12.92
CA PHE A 84 3.32 18.95 -12.31
C PHE A 84 4.55 19.51 -11.59
N GLY A 85 4.51 19.51 -10.26
CA GLY A 85 5.64 19.96 -9.41
C GLY A 85 5.89 21.46 -9.42
N SER A 86 6.08 22.08 -10.59
CA SER A 86 6.25 23.53 -10.72
C SER A 86 5.32 24.11 -11.80
N PRO A 87 5.00 25.42 -11.76
CA PRO A 87 4.16 26.07 -12.79
C PRO A 87 4.72 25.97 -14.22
N GLN A 88 5.98 25.59 -14.36
CA GLN A 88 6.66 25.39 -15.65
C GLN A 88 6.62 23.95 -16.13
N ASP A 89 6.35 22.99 -15.25
CA ASP A 89 6.33 21.58 -15.59
C ASP A 89 4.91 21.15 -15.91
N VAL A 90 4.71 20.56 -17.10
CA VAL A 90 3.39 20.15 -17.63
C VAL A 90 3.42 18.69 -17.98
N LEU A 91 2.44 17.98 -17.48
CA LEU A 91 2.11 16.62 -17.88
C LEU A 91 1.02 16.68 -18.94
N ILE A 92 1.32 16.18 -20.14
CA ILE A 92 0.42 16.12 -21.28
C ILE A 92 0.04 14.68 -21.49
N ARG A 93 -1.25 14.37 -21.37
CA ARG A 93 -1.80 13.05 -21.67
C ARG A 93 -2.67 13.10 -22.90
N LEU A 94 -2.45 12.15 -23.79
CA LEU A 94 -3.28 11.94 -24.97
C LEU A 94 -3.90 10.55 -24.91
N GLU A 95 -5.13 10.48 -25.40
CA GLU A 95 -5.80 9.20 -25.58
C GLU A 95 -4.99 8.28 -26.50
N ARG A 96 -5.21 6.99 -26.32
CA ARG A 96 -4.64 5.98 -27.18
C ARG A 96 -5.06 6.22 -28.63
N GLN A 97 -4.09 6.30 -29.52
CA GLN A 97 -4.34 6.44 -30.95
C GLN A 97 -4.76 5.10 -31.58
N PRO A 98 -5.62 5.11 -32.59
CA PRO A 98 -5.94 3.90 -33.36
C PRO A 98 -4.68 3.35 -34.04
N GLY A 99 -4.42 2.06 -33.90
CA GLY A 99 -3.28 1.38 -34.50
C GLY A 99 -2.42 0.66 -33.49
N ASP A 100 -1.20 0.35 -33.91
CA ASP A 100 -0.18 -0.35 -33.14
C ASP A 100 0.71 0.61 -32.31
N ASP A 101 1.78 0.07 -31.72
CA ASP A 101 2.74 0.85 -30.94
C ASP A 101 3.46 1.90 -31.80
N ALA A 102 3.64 1.64 -33.11
CA ALA A 102 4.23 2.60 -34.04
C ALA A 102 3.34 3.83 -34.22
N ALA A 103 2.00 3.65 -34.24
CA ALA A 103 1.06 4.75 -34.32
C ALA A 103 1.14 5.65 -33.07
N GLN A 104 1.33 5.08 -31.88
CA GLN A 104 1.54 5.85 -30.65
C GLN A 104 2.83 6.68 -30.73
N GLN A 105 3.90 6.10 -31.24
CA GLN A 105 5.18 6.81 -31.39
C GLN A 105 5.07 7.97 -32.39
N VAL A 106 4.42 7.77 -33.53
CA VAL A 106 4.17 8.83 -34.53
C VAL A 106 3.35 9.97 -33.90
N ALA A 107 2.35 9.66 -33.09
CA ALA A 107 1.56 10.67 -32.41
C ALA A 107 2.38 11.45 -31.37
N ALA A 108 3.23 10.75 -30.60
CA ALA A 108 4.15 11.38 -29.66
C ALA A 108 5.12 12.35 -30.34
N ASP A 109 5.65 11.96 -31.50
CA ASP A 109 6.57 12.81 -32.27
C ASP A 109 5.86 14.05 -32.86
N LYS A 110 4.57 13.92 -33.30
CA LYS A 110 3.76 15.06 -33.69
C LYS A 110 3.53 16.06 -32.58
N VAL A 111 3.21 15.57 -31.36
CA VAL A 111 3.04 16.44 -30.18
C VAL A 111 4.35 17.15 -29.84
N ARG A 112 5.47 16.44 -29.91
CA ARG A 112 6.81 17.03 -29.67
C ARG A 112 7.10 18.16 -30.67
N ALA A 113 6.81 17.95 -31.96
CA ALA A 113 6.98 18.94 -32.99
C ALA A 113 6.09 20.18 -32.75
N THR A 114 4.83 19.96 -32.43
CA THR A 114 3.88 21.05 -32.11
C THR A 114 4.28 21.84 -30.89
N LEU A 115 4.78 21.16 -29.83
CA LEU A 115 5.30 21.85 -28.63
C LEU A 115 6.51 22.73 -28.96
N ALA A 116 7.42 22.25 -29.81
CA ALA A 116 8.61 23.01 -30.22
C ALA A 116 8.23 24.25 -31.07
N GLU A 117 7.18 24.15 -31.88
CA GLU A 117 6.68 25.27 -32.70
C GLU A 117 5.87 26.29 -31.87
N THR A 118 4.98 25.79 -30.98
CA THR A 118 4.08 26.65 -30.20
C THR A 118 4.78 27.35 -29.02
N LEU A 119 5.70 26.66 -28.39
CA LEU A 119 6.43 27.14 -27.21
C LEU A 119 7.94 26.92 -27.41
N PRO A 120 8.64 27.78 -28.17
CA PRO A 120 10.08 27.67 -28.38
C PRO A 120 10.83 27.69 -27.05
N GLY A 121 11.75 26.71 -26.84
CA GLY A 121 12.48 26.55 -25.60
C GLY A 121 11.86 25.55 -24.63
N THR A 122 10.73 24.94 -24.96
CA THR A 122 10.18 23.83 -24.19
C THR A 122 11.10 22.61 -24.25
N GLN A 123 11.43 22.07 -23.09
CA GLN A 123 12.23 20.86 -22.96
C GLN A 123 11.32 19.66 -22.66
N VAL A 124 11.23 18.72 -23.59
CA VAL A 124 10.56 17.44 -23.36
C VAL A 124 11.51 16.57 -22.54
N ARG A 125 11.10 16.26 -21.32
CA ARG A 125 11.89 15.47 -20.36
C ARG A 125 11.68 13.97 -20.51
N ARG A 126 10.41 13.60 -20.73
CA ARG A 126 9.99 12.20 -20.81
C ARG A 126 8.87 12.05 -21.82
N VAL A 127 8.90 10.97 -22.56
CA VAL A 127 7.80 10.55 -23.43
C VAL A 127 7.59 9.07 -23.23
N GLU A 128 6.37 8.72 -22.87
CA GLU A 128 5.93 7.33 -22.74
C GLU A 128 4.74 7.13 -23.67
N ALA A 129 4.78 6.04 -24.40
CA ALA A 129 3.70 5.65 -25.31
C ALA A 129 3.44 4.15 -25.14
N VAL A 130 2.19 3.79 -24.84
CA VAL A 130 1.78 2.40 -24.60
C VAL A 130 0.61 2.08 -25.51
N GLY A 131 0.78 1.04 -26.34
CA GLY A 131 -0.28 0.55 -27.22
C GLY A 131 -1.32 -0.30 -26.51
N ALA A 132 -2.38 -0.64 -27.20
CA ALA A 132 -3.54 -1.35 -26.67
C ALA A 132 -3.23 -2.78 -26.21
N SER A 133 -2.44 -3.50 -26.99
CA SER A 133 -2.09 -4.89 -26.70
C SER A 133 -1.21 -4.97 -25.45
N VAL A 134 -0.22 -4.07 -25.38
CA VAL A 134 0.72 -4.00 -24.26
C VAL A 134 -0.01 -3.59 -22.97
N SER A 135 -0.85 -2.56 -23.00
CA SER A 135 -1.58 -2.11 -21.80
C SER A 135 -2.53 -3.19 -21.26
N ALA A 136 -3.23 -3.91 -22.12
CA ALA A 136 -4.09 -5.02 -21.70
C ALA A 136 -3.30 -6.17 -21.07
N GLU A 137 -2.14 -6.50 -21.63
CA GLU A 137 -1.23 -7.52 -21.08
C GLU A 137 -0.66 -7.09 -19.74
N LEU A 138 -0.18 -5.85 -19.62
CA LEU A 138 0.35 -5.30 -18.37
C LEU A 138 -0.71 -5.30 -17.26
N PHE A 139 -1.94 -4.92 -17.58
CA PHE A 139 -3.05 -4.96 -16.63
C PHE A 139 -3.33 -6.39 -16.16
N ALA A 140 -3.48 -7.34 -17.11
CA ALA A 140 -3.75 -8.73 -16.79
C ALA A 140 -2.64 -9.37 -15.95
N ASN A 141 -1.38 -9.16 -16.34
CA ASN A 141 -0.22 -9.69 -15.63
C ASN A 141 -0.05 -9.02 -14.25
N GLY A 142 -0.29 -7.72 -14.13
CA GLY A 142 -0.24 -7.00 -12.86
C GLY A 142 -1.29 -7.49 -11.87
N MET A 143 -2.54 -7.66 -12.32
CA MET A 143 -3.62 -8.20 -11.48
C MET A 143 -3.39 -9.65 -11.11
N LEU A 144 -2.87 -10.47 -12.03
CA LEU A 144 -2.48 -11.85 -11.76
C LEU A 144 -1.37 -11.93 -10.71
N ALA A 145 -0.32 -11.12 -10.85
CA ALA A 145 0.78 -11.06 -9.89
C ALA A 145 0.28 -10.68 -8.49
N MET A 146 -0.59 -9.68 -8.39
CA MET A 146 -1.20 -9.27 -7.11
C MET A 146 -2.06 -10.40 -6.51
N GLY A 147 -2.87 -11.07 -7.31
CA GLY A 147 -3.68 -12.21 -6.87
C GLY A 147 -2.82 -13.39 -6.40
N LEU A 148 -1.79 -13.76 -7.16
CA LEU A 148 -0.86 -14.84 -6.80
C LEU A 148 -0.08 -14.51 -5.52
N ALA A 149 0.40 -13.28 -5.37
CA ALA A 149 1.08 -12.84 -4.15
C ALA A 149 0.15 -12.92 -2.93
N MET A 150 -1.11 -12.48 -3.07
CA MET A 150 -2.11 -12.59 -2.02
C MET A 150 -2.33 -14.06 -1.63
N VAL A 151 -2.56 -14.95 -2.59
CA VAL A 151 -2.74 -16.39 -2.33
C VAL A 151 -1.51 -16.99 -1.67
N ALA A 152 -0.30 -16.68 -2.14
CA ALA A 152 0.93 -17.17 -1.54
C ALA A 152 1.09 -16.72 -0.07
N MET A 153 0.76 -15.46 0.22
CA MET A 153 0.78 -14.92 1.59
C MET A 153 -0.28 -15.58 2.49
N LEU A 154 -1.48 -15.83 1.97
CA LEU A 154 -2.53 -16.55 2.69
C LEU A 154 -2.10 -17.98 3.03
N LEU A 155 -1.51 -18.69 2.06
CA LEU A 155 -0.97 -20.03 2.27
C LEU A 155 0.16 -20.01 3.31
N TYR A 156 1.09 -19.06 3.22
CA TYR A 156 2.16 -18.91 4.21
C TYR A 156 1.60 -18.75 5.63
N ILE A 157 0.63 -17.86 5.84
CA ILE A 157 0.01 -17.62 7.15
C ILE A 157 -0.73 -18.88 7.61
N TRP A 158 -1.44 -19.56 6.72
CA TRP A 158 -2.17 -20.80 7.03
C TRP A 158 -1.24 -21.91 7.53
N PHE A 159 -0.09 -22.09 6.90
CA PHE A 159 0.89 -23.08 7.33
C PHE A 159 1.67 -22.64 8.58
N ARG A 160 1.89 -21.34 8.75
CA ARG A 160 2.71 -20.79 9.84
C ARG A 160 1.95 -20.66 11.15
N PHE A 161 0.65 -20.37 11.10
CA PHE A 161 -0.19 -20.08 12.24
C PHE A 161 -1.44 -20.96 12.30
N GLU A 162 -2.03 -21.03 13.49
CA GLU A 162 -3.37 -21.60 13.66
C GLU A 162 -4.41 -20.74 12.92
N TRP A 163 -5.49 -21.35 12.48
CA TRP A 163 -6.49 -20.72 11.62
C TRP A 163 -7.08 -19.40 12.18
N GLN A 164 -7.12 -19.24 13.51
CA GLN A 164 -7.64 -18.03 14.16
C GLN A 164 -6.74 -16.82 13.88
N PHE A 165 -5.42 -17.00 14.04
CA PHE A 165 -4.42 -15.98 13.71
C PHE A 165 -4.40 -15.71 12.20
N GLY A 166 -4.53 -16.77 11.41
CA GLY A 166 -4.64 -16.68 9.96
C GLY A 166 -5.82 -15.80 9.53
N LEU A 167 -7.00 -16.06 10.07
CA LEU A 167 -8.19 -15.26 9.76
C LEU A 167 -8.00 -13.77 10.12
N GLY A 168 -7.46 -13.48 11.31
CA GLY A 168 -7.18 -12.12 11.74
C GLY A 168 -6.22 -11.38 10.80
N ALA A 169 -5.14 -12.05 10.37
CA ALA A 169 -4.16 -11.48 9.45
C ALA A 169 -4.76 -11.21 8.07
N VAL A 170 -5.53 -12.16 7.53
CA VAL A 170 -6.20 -12.04 6.21
C VAL A 170 -7.17 -10.88 6.19
N VAL A 171 -8.10 -10.83 7.14
CA VAL A 171 -9.08 -9.75 7.23
C VAL A 171 -8.40 -8.40 7.32
N THR A 172 -7.37 -8.29 8.15
CA THR A 172 -6.64 -7.03 8.33
C THR A 172 -5.89 -6.63 7.07
N LEU A 173 -5.26 -7.59 6.37
CA LEU A 173 -4.57 -7.34 5.10
C LEU A 173 -5.52 -6.80 4.03
N LEU A 174 -6.69 -7.42 3.89
CA LEU A 174 -7.72 -6.94 2.95
C LEU A 174 -8.18 -5.51 3.28
N LEU A 175 -8.39 -5.20 4.56
CA LEU A 175 -8.74 -3.85 5.00
C LEU A 175 -7.61 -2.85 4.73
N ASP A 176 -6.34 -3.24 4.88
CA ASP A 176 -5.19 -2.38 4.61
C ASP A 176 -5.08 -2.06 3.10
N ILE A 177 -5.20 -3.08 2.23
CA ILE A 177 -5.21 -2.91 0.78
C ILE A 177 -6.38 -2.00 0.34
N THR A 178 -7.57 -2.23 0.89
CA THR A 178 -8.76 -1.42 0.58
C THR A 178 -8.53 0.05 0.87
N LYS A 179 -7.89 0.39 2.00
CA LYS A 179 -7.56 1.79 2.35
C LYS A 179 -6.53 2.41 1.40
N ILE A 180 -5.54 1.62 0.94
CA ILE A 180 -4.55 2.08 -0.03
C ILE A 180 -5.22 2.37 -1.39
N ILE A 181 -6.11 1.49 -1.84
CA ILE A 181 -6.90 1.73 -3.06
C ILE A 181 -7.79 2.97 -2.90
N GLY A 182 -8.42 3.16 -1.74
CA GLY A 182 -9.18 4.38 -1.42
C GLY A 182 -8.32 5.64 -1.44
N PHE A 183 -7.08 5.56 -1.01
CA PHE A 183 -6.14 6.67 -1.08
C PHE A 183 -5.85 7.07 -2.53
N TYR A 184 -5.60 6.11 -3.44
CA TYR A 184 -5.46 6.39 -4.87
C TYR A 184 -6.73 7.06 -5.44
N ALA A 185 -7.91 6.59 -5.05
CA ALA A 185 -9.17 7.15 -5.53
C ALA A 185 -9.40 8.59 -5.04
N VAL A 186 -9.05 8.90 -3.78
CA VAL A 186 -9.23 10.24 -3.20
C VAL A 186 -8.21 11.25 -3.70
N THR A 187 -6.96 10.83 -3.87
CA THR A 187 -5.87 11.73 -4.32
C THR A 187 -5.85 11.95 -5.83
N GLY A 188 -6.48 11.05 -6.59
CA GLY A 188 -6.41 11.04 -8.04
C GLY A 188 -5.03 10.66 -8.58
N MET A 189 -4.11 10.16 -7.74
CA MET A 189 -2.82 9.65 -8.16
C MET A 189 -2.99 8.54 -9.18
N GLN A 190 -2.02 8.41 -10.09
CA GLN A 190 -2.10 7.41 -11.15
C GLN A 190 -1.97 5.99 -10.62
N PHE A 191 -2.97 5.17 -10.92
CA PHE A 191 -2.90 3.74 -10.65
C PHE A 191 -2.26 3.04 -11.85
N ASN A 192 -0.97 2.74 -11.74
CA ASN A 192 -0.09 2.17 -12.75
C ASN A 192 0.65 0.94 -12.22
N LEU A 193 1.64 0.41 -12.96
CA LEU A 193 2.46 -0.72 -12.51
C LEU A 193 3.23 -0.42 -11.22
N THR A 194 3.68 0.84 -11.06
CA THR A 194 4.35 1.27 -9.82
C THR A 194 3.40 1.22 -8.62
N ALA A 195 2.11 1.52 -8.82
CA ALA A 195 1.08 1.37 -7.78
C ALA A 195 0.91 -0.10 -7.35
N ILE A 196 0.89 -1.03 -8.30
CA ILE A 196 0.85 -2.47 -7.99
C ILE A 196 2.09 -2.89 -7.21
N ALA A 197 3.28 -2.43 -7.61
CA ALA A 197 4.53 -2.71 -6.89
C ALA A 197 4.50 -2.16 -5.45
N ALA A 198 3.96 -0.96 -5.24
CA ALA A 198 3.77 -0.39 -3.91
C ALA A 198 2.82 -1.25 -3.05
N ILE A 199 1.68 -1.65 -3.59
CA ILE A 199 0.71 -2.51 -2.88
C ILE A 199 1.36 -3.85 -2.49
N LEU A 200 2.07 -4.51 -3.41
CA LEU A 200 2.77 -5.76 -3.14
C LEU A 200 3.81 -5.61 -2.01
N THR A 201 4.55 -4.51 -2.03
CA THR A 201 5.54 -4.19 -0.99
C THR A 201 4.87 -3.97 0.36
N ILE A 202 3.77 -3.21 0.39
CA ILE A 202 3.01 -2.94 1.61
C ILE A 202 2.37 -4.23 2.15
N MET A 203 1.86 -5.10 1.28
CA MET A 203 1.33 -6.40 1.69
C MET A 203 2.37 -7.23 2.44
N GLY A 204 3.60 -7.32 1.91
CA GLY A 204 4.70 -8.02 2.56
C GLY A 204 5.08 -7.39 3.90
N TYR A 205 5.16 -6.06 3.95
CA TYR A 205 5.44 -5.32 5.18
C TYR A 205 4.36 -5.51 6.24
N SER A 206 3.09 -5.39 5.86
CA SER A 206 1.93 -5.54 6.73
C SER A 206 1.85 -6.92 7.38
N ILE A 207 2.14 -7.98 6.61
CA ILE A 207 2.17 -9.35 7.14
C ILE A 207 3.32 -9.55 8.10
N ASN A 208 4.52 -9.05 7.77
CA ASN A 208 5.69 -9.21 8.63
C ASN A 208 5.45 -8.64 10.04
N ASP A 209 4.84 -7.47 10.15
CA ASP A 209 4.53 -6.84 11.42
C ASP A 209 3.50 -7.65 12.23
N LYS A 210 2.45 -8.15 11.58
CA LYS A 210 1.44 -9.01 12.21
C LYS A 210 2.03 -10.33 12.72
N VAL A 211 2.93 -10.94 11.95
CA VAL A 211 3.63 -12.19 12.32
C VAL A 211 4.41 -11.99 13.62
N VAL A 212 5.10 -10.87 13.78
CA VAL A 212 5.86 -10.56 15.00
C VAL A 212 4.95 -10.51 16.23
N VAL A 213 3.85 -9.78 16.14
CA VAL A 213 2.89 -9.64 17.24
C VAL A 213 2.22 -10.99 17.55
N TYR A 214 1.82 -11.74 16.53
CA TYR A 214 1.15 -13.03 16.69
C TYR A 214 2.07 -14.12 17.25
N ASP A 215 3.34 -14.17 16.84
CA ASP A 215 4.31 -15.08 17.43
C ASP A 215 4.49 -14.80 18.93
N ARG A 216 4.57 -13.52 19.31
CA ARG A 216 4.67 -13.16 20.73
C ARG A 216 3.40 -13.49 21.50
N MET A 217 2.22 -13.25 20.94
CA MET A 217 0.97 -13.66 21.55
C MET A 217 0.90 -15.18 21.77
N ARG A 218 1.32 -15.95 20.77
CA ARG A 218 1.36 -17.41 20.85
C ARG A 218 2.32 -17.91 21.91
N GLU A 219 3.49 -17.29 22.05
CA GLU A 219 4.44 -17.56 23.11
C GLU A 219 3.84 -17.26 24.49
N ASN A 220 3.24 -16.08 24.66
CA ASN A 220 2.61 -15.65 25.90
C ASN A 220 1.39 -16.53 26.28
N LEU A 221 0.62 -17.03 25.32
CA LEU A 221 -0.47 -17.99 25.57
C LEU A 221 0.04 -19.30 26.18
N ARG A 222 1.26 -19.73 25.85
CA ARG A 222 1.88 -20.93 26.43
C ARG A 222 2.41 -20.68 27.84
N ILE A 223 2.95 -19.48 28.09
CA ILE A 223 3.54 -19.11 29.38
C ILE A 223 2.45 -18.76 30.40
N TYR A 224 1.51 -17.91 30.03
CA TYR A 224 0.49 -17.31 30.92
C TYR A 224 -0.87 -17.97 30.77
N LYS A 225 -1.02 -19.22 31.23
CA LYS A 225 -2.25 -20.00 31.04
C LYS A 225 -3.50 -19.44 31.77
N LYS A 226 -3.31 -18.65 32.82
CA LYS A 226 -4.40 -18.08 33.65
C LYS A 226 -4.66 -16.59 33.43
N MET A 227 -3.82 -15.92 32.64
CA MET A 227 -3.97 -14.49 32.36
C MET A 227 -5.18 -14.25 31.46
N PRO A 228 -6.05 -13.28 31.73
CA PRO A 228 -7.13 -12.91 30.82
C PRO A 228 -6.57 -12.60 29.42
N LEU A 229 -7.27 -13.05 28.37
CA LEU A 229 -6.78 -12.90 26.99
C LEU A 229 -6.53 -11.43 26.62
N ARG A 230 -7.34 -10.51 27.13
CA ARG A 230 -7.18 -9.08 26.93
C ARG A 230 -5.82 -8.57 27.45
N ASP A 231 -5.50 -8.91 28.68
CA ASP A 231 -4.25 -8.47 29.33
C ASP A 231 -3.02 -9.11 28.67
N LEU A 232 -3.18 -10.36 28.20
CA LEU A 232 -2.16 -11.08 27.45
C LEU A 232 -1.87 -10.44 26.09
N ILE A 233 -2.91 -9.96 25.39
CA ILE A 233 -2.76 -9.22 24.13
C ILE A 233 -2.05 -7.90 24.38
N ASP A 234 -2.46 -7.13 25.40
CA ASP A 234 -1.80 -5.88 25.78
C ASP A 234 -0.32 -6.11 26.12
N LEU A 235 -0.03 -7.15 26.88
CA LEU A 235 1.35 -7.55 27.21
C LEU A 235 2.16 -7.84 25.93
N SER A 236 1.61 -8.66 25.04
CA SER A 236 2.31 -9.08 23.82
C SER A 236 2.61 -7.91 22.89
N ILE A 237 1.67 -6.96 22.76
CA ILE A 237 1.87 -5.74 21.97
C ILE A 237 2.97 -4.88 22.60
N ASN A 238 2.93 -4.65 23.93
CA ASN A 238 3.94 -3.84 24.60
C ASN A 238 5.34 -4.44 24.46
N GLU A 239 5.48 -5.77 24.55
CA GLU A 239 6.76 -6.47 24.40
C GLU A 239 7.33 -6.40 22.97
N THR A 240 6.48 -6.31 21.96
CA THR A 240 6.90 -6.19 20.56
C THR A 240 6.96 -4.75 20.05
N LEU A 241 6.43 -3.79 20.81
CA LEU A 241 6.24 -2.40 20.40
C LEU A 241 7.54 -1.73 19.95
N ASN A 242 8.63 -1.91 20.69
CA ASN A 242 9.93 -1.33 20.34
C ASN A 242 10.46 -1.86 19.00
N ARG A 243 10.22 -3.14 18.70
CA ARG A 243 10.60 -3.77 17.42
C ARG A 243 9.72 -3.22 16.28
N THR A 244 8.42 -3.22 16.46
CA THR A 244 7.45 -2.73 15.47
C THR A 244 7.68 -1.26 15.14
N LEU A 245 7.84 -0.39 16.14
CA LEU A 245 8.14 1.02 15.92
C LEU A 245 9.54 1.22 15.33
N GLY A 246 10.53 0.43 15.73
CA GLY A 246 11.89 0.49 15.19
C GLY A 246 11.93 0.14 13.70
N THR A 247 11.26 -0.94 13.29
CA THR A 247 11.18 -1.34 11.88
C THR A 247 10.41 -0.32 11.05
N SER A 248 9.29 0.20 11.56
CA SER A 248 8.51 1.25 10.90
C SER A 248 9.31 2.53 10.73
N MET A 249 10.01 2.98 11.77
CA MET A 249 10.84 4.18 11.72
C MET A 249 11.98 4.04 10.71
N CYS A 250 12.68 2.89 10.69
CA CYS A 250 13.73 2.63 9.70
C CYS A 250 13.17 2.69 8.28
N THR A 251 12.00 2.10 8.04
CA THR A 251 11.34 2.14 6.73
C THR A 251 10.92 3.56 6.36
N PHE A 252 10.33 4.32 7.30
CA PHE A 252 9.99 5.72 7.09
C PHE A 252 11.21 6.54 6.68
N LEU A 253 12.30 6.45 7.45
CA LEU A 253 13.53 7.19 7.17
C LEU A 253 14.14 6.83 5.80
N SER A 254 14.02 5.58 5.37
CA SER A 254 14.51 5.14 4.06
C SER A 254 13.64 5.64 2.90
N VAL A 255 12.33 5.77 3.11
CA VAL A 255 11.36 6.12 2.06
C VAL A 255 11.12 7.64 1.96
N ILE A 256 11.31 8.41 3.04
CA ILE A 256 11.13 9.87 3.03
C ILE A 256 11.90 10.56 1.90
N PRO A 257 13.22 10.31 1.67
CA PRO A 257 13.93 10.92 0.56
C PRO A 257 13.30 10.61 -0.81
N LEU A 258 12.80 9.38 -0.97
CA LEU A 258 12.13 8.96 -2.20
C LEU A 258 10.83 9.74 -2.42
N ALA A 259 10.03 9.93 -1.37
CA ALA A 259 8.79 10.70 -1.43
C ALA A 259 9.01 12.21 -1.66
N LEU A 260 10.16 12.76 -1.25
CA LEU A 260 10.43 14.20 -1.36
C LEU A 260 11.16 14.60 -2.64
N ILE A 261 12.10 13.78 -3.11
CA ILE A 261 13.02 14.11 -4.20
C ILE A 261 13.14 13.02 -5.27
N GLY A 262 12.32 11.99 -5.22
CA GLY A 262 12.41 10.80 -6.10
C GLY A 262 11.97 11.03 -7.55
N GLY A 263 11.47 12.22 -7.91
CA GLY A 263 10.81 12.45 -9.19
C GLY A 263 9.42 11.79 -9.24
N GLU A 264 8.63 12.06 -10.30
CA GLU A 264 7.19 11.76 -10.33
C GLU A 264 6.84 10.31 -9.96
N ALA A 265 7.35 9.34 -10.71
CA ALA A 265 6.99 7.93 -10.50
C ALA A 265 7.46 7.38 -9.15
N LEU A 266 8.65 7.80 -8.68
CA LEU A 266 9.21 7.35 -7.41
C LEU A 266 8.65 8.12 -6.23
N GLN A 267 8.23 9.37 -6.42
CA GLN A 267 7.57 10.19 -5.41
C GLN A 267 6.21 9.59 -5.04
N ASP A 268 5.38 9.28 -6.03
CA ASP A 268 4.09 8.63 -5.82
C ASP A 268 4.23 7.29 -5.10
N PHE A 269 5.18 6.47 -5.54
CA PHE A 269 5.54 5.22 -4.88
C PHE A 269 5.95 5.43 -3.42
N GLY A 270 6.80 6.43 -3.15
CA GLY A 270 7.27 6.78 -1.82
C GLY A 270 6.13 7.23 -0.90
N ILE A 271 5.25 8.11 -1.38
CA ILE A 271 4.09 8.61 -0.61
C ILE A 271 3.17 7.45 -0.22
N VAL A 272 2.86 6.58 -1.17
CA VAL A 272 1.99 5.42 -0.92
C VAL A 272 2.64 4.43 0.03
N LEU A 273 3.95 4.19 -0.09
CA LEU A 273 4.68 3.35 0.87
C LEU A 273 4.66 3.92 2.29
N LEU A 274 4.88 5.23 2.47
CA LEU A 274 4.81 5.87 3.78
C LEU A 274 3.43 5.69 4.41
N LEU A 275 2.37 5.95 3.64
CA LEU A 275 1.00 5.71 4.09
C LEU A 275 0.77 4.23 4.42
N GLY A 276 1.21 3.33 3.55
CA GLY A 276 1.04 1.90 3.73
C GLY A 276 1.73 1.35 4.98
N VAL A 277 2.95 1.79 5.26
CA VAL A 277 3.68 1.44 6.49
C VAL A 277 2.94 1.96 7.72
N PHE A 278 2.42 3.20 7.67
CA PHE A 278 1.62 3.75 8.76
C PHE A 278 0.34 2.95 9.00
N ILE A 279 -0.40 2.63 7.93
CA ILE A 279 -1.62 1.80 8.01
C ILE A 279 -1.27 0.41 8.56
N ALA A 280 -0.23 -0.25 8.06
CA ALA A 280 0.18 -1.58 8.47
C ALA A 280 0.56 -1.64 9.96
N THR A 281 1.32 -0.65 10.44
CA THR A 281 1.74 -0.57 11.85
C THR A 281 0.55 -0.33 12.78
N THR A 282 -0.34 0.57 12.42
CA THR A 282 -1.54 0.84 13.23
C THR A 282 -2.54 -0.31 13.17
N SER A 283 -2.68 -0.98 12.02
CA SER A 283 -3.60 -2.10 11.86
C SER A 283 -3.15 -3.36 12.60
N SER A 284 -1.84 -3.60 12.76
CA SER A 284 -1.33 -4.73 13.54
C SER A 284 -1.73 -4.62 15.03
N ILE A 285 -1.73 -3.41 15.57
CA ILE A 285 -2.05 -3.13 16.98
C ILE A 285 -3.56 -3.02 17.21
N PHE A 286 -4.25 -2.22 16.39
CA PHE A 286 -5.65 -1.82 16.67
C PHE A 286 -6.71 -2.61 15.89
N ILE A 287 -6.29 -3.50 14.97
CA ILE A 287 -7.22 -4.32 14.19
C ILE A 287 -6.89 -5.80 14.32
N ALA A 288 -5.67 -6.22 13.95
CA ALA A 288 -5.27 -7.61 13.93
C ALA A 288 -5.32 -8.26 15.32
N ALA A 289 -4.80 -7.58 16.33
CA ALA A 289 -4.79 -8.06 17.71
C ALA A 289 -6.20 -8.11 18.34
N PRO A 290 -7.06 -7.06 18.22
CA PRO A 290 -8.42 -7.11 18.71
C PRO A 290 -9.32 -8.15 18.06
N ILE A 291 -9.13 -8.48 16.77
CA ILE A 291 -9.91 -9.53 16.09
C ILE A 291 -9.82 -10.86 16.84
N LEU A 292 -8.66 -11.18 17.43
CA LEU A 292 -8.47 -12.40 18.21
C LEU A 292 -9.35 -12.46 19.46
N LEU A 293 -9.68 -11.32 20.07
CA LEU A 293 -10.61 -11.29 21.20
C LEU A 293 -12.03 -11.76 20.80
N PHE A 294 -12.47 -11.42 19.59
CA PHE A 294 -13.79 -11.85 19.10
C PHE A 294 -13.86 -13.33 18.72
N LEU A 295 -12.71 -13.95 18.41
CA LEU A 295 -12.64 -15.38 18.10
C LEU A 295 -12.74 -16.28 19.35
N GLY A 296 -12.58 -15.68 20.54
CA GLY A 296 -12.85 -16.33 21.83
C GLY A 296 -11.63 -17.03 22.43
N GLU A 297 -11.46 -16.82 23.73
CA GLU A 297 -10.33 -17.33 24.53
C GLU A 297 -10.21 -18.87 24.49
N ASN A 298 -11.32 -19.59 24.61
CA ASN A 298 -11.35 -21.04 24.63
C ASN A 298 -10.86 -21.70 23.33
N ARG A 299 -11.01 -21.00 22.19
CA ARG A 299 -10.56 -21.48 20.88
C ARG A 299 -9.05 -21.26 20.70
N LEU A 300 -8.55 -20.12 21.13
CA LEU A 300 -7.11 -19.77 21.06
C LEU A 300 -6.26 -20.66 21.97
N ARG A 301 -6.78 -21.02 23.16
CA ARG A 301 -6.04 -21.88 24.12
C ARG A 301 -6.05 -23.36 23.72
N ARG A 302 -7.05 -23.84 22.98
CA ARG A 302 -7.12 -25.24 22.51
C ARG A 302 -6.07 -25.58 21.45
N GLY A 303 -5.63 -24.62 20.66
CA GLY A 303 -4.59 -24.81 19.63
C GLY A 303 -3.16 -24.82 20.15
N THR A 304 -2.91 -24.45 21.41
CA THR A 304 -1.58 -24.55 22.01
C THR A 304 -1.34 -25.96 22.54
N PRO A 305 -0.31 -26.71 22.05
CA PRO A 305 0.01 -28.04 22.60
C PRO A 305 0.23 -27.93 24.10
N GLU A 306 -0.44 -28.78 24.86
CA GLU A 306 -0.23 -28.87 26.29
C GLU A 306 1.24 -29.25 26.53
N ALA A 307 2.02 -28.36 27.11
CA ALA A 307 3.35 -28.72 27.54
C ALA A 307 3.17 -29.88 28.52
N ALA A 308 3.70 -31.04 28.19
CA ALA A 308 3.71 -32.20 29.06
C ALA A 308 4.23 -31.75 30.43
N GLY A 309 3.36 -31.66 31.41
CA GLY A 309 3.71 -31.35 32.77
C GLY A 309 4.77 -32.35 33.23
N PRO A 310 5.69 -31.97 34.10
CA PRO A 310 6.64 -32.92 34.69
C PRO A 310 5.83 -34.05 35.32
N GLY A 311 6.06 -35.28 34.84
CA GLY A 311 5.34 -36.45 35.22
C GLY A 311 5.27 -36.57 36.75
N ASN A 312 4.05 -36.75 37.22
CA ASN A 312 3.80 -37.15 38.61
C ASN A 312 4.54 -38.48 38.83
N PRO A 313 5.52 -38.57 39.77
CA PRO A 313 6.17 -39.83 40.01
C PRO A 313 5.11 -40.82 40.51
N ALA A 314 4.92 -41.89 39.73
CA ALA A 314 4.02 -42.97 40.06
C ALA A 314 4.31 -43.47 41.47
N THR A 315 3.32 -43.41 42.34
CA THR A 315 3.26 -44.19 43.55
C THR A 315 3.20 -45.66 43.12
N THR A 316 4.31 -46.35 43.19
CA THR A 316 4.38 -47.80 43.13
C THR A 316 3.98 -48.38 44.49
N PRO A 317 3.25 -49.48 44.55
CA PRO A 317 2.75 -50.12 45.75
C PRO A 317 3.82 -50.78 46.60
#